data_0e553b8fe89cf0c6d93593b3bfcaa0b0
#
_entry.id   0e553b8fe89cf0c6d93593b3bfcaa0b0
#
_cell.length_a   1.000
_cell.length_b   1.000
_cell.length_c   1.000
_cell.angle_alpha   90.00
_cell.angle_beta   90.00
_cell.angle_gamma   90.00
#
_symmetry.space_group_name_H-M   'P 1'
#
loop_
_entity.id
_entity.type
_entity.pdbx_description
1 polymer ?
#
loop_
_entity_poly.entity_id
_entity_poly.type
_entity_poly.pdbx_seq_one_letter_code
_entity_poly.pdbx_strand_id
1 'polypeptide(L)'
;VRFEFGDHVLDTERRELRRRDTVVALEPQVFDLLVYLVENRDRVVSRDDLVEAVWGGRIVSESAITTRVNAARRAVGDTGAAQAVIRTVTRKGLRFVASVAAYGTAALPQGSAAMPGGAAPVRPPVLVLPFRNATGDAQHDYLTEAVTADLTVDLSHIRDVAVISAAAAAAYKDSPLDIRQIGREMGARYLVIGSIARVGTLARTNVQLVDAISGEQLWGDRFEHEAADPIGIADTITGRIAASLHIQLVRVEGRRAEALSQPDALALRLRATSLFFGSVAPEHTLTARRMLEQSVSLDPDSAEAWARLAQVIVADRLNRWNETREEQVDAAEEAIRRALLIEPSNALAHMVYGLIHRARGDHHQAVEAFSRAIELDQNFALAHAHKGNSLTLIGRPAEARAFVEHALRLSPQDPSIGIFHWILGRASFYAGDYDRAVSWLHRSVQARANLWYNRLYLVSAYALLGKQAEAARALAEFHRRFPDPPYTLAIVRTQEGANPSTEPTVLAAREKFYEGLALAGLAEN
;
A
#
# COMPACT_ATOMS: atom_id res chain seq x y z
N VAL A 1 18.31 -20.63 8.18
CA VAL A 1 16.98 -21.26 8.34
C VAL A 1 17.03 -22.23 9.50
N ARG A 2 15.98 -22.27 10.34
CA ARG A 2 15.81 -23.24 11.42
C ARG A 2 14.66 -24.18 11.09
N PHE A 3 14.89 -25.47 11.20
CA PHE A 3 13.88 -26.51 11.05
C PHE A 3 13.63 -27.17 12.40
N GLU A 4 12.38 -27.15 12.87
CA GLU A 4 11.97 -27.81 14.11
C GLU A 4 11.14 -29.05 13.79
N PHE A 5 11.51 -30.20 14.36
CA PHE A 5 10.79 -31.45 14.21
C PHE A 5 10.95 -32.33 15.47
N GLY A 6 9.84 -32.75 16.01
CA GLY A 6 9.84 -33.46 17.29
C GLY A 6 10.44 -32.59 18.41
N ASP A 7 11.49 -33.07 19.06
CA ASP A 7 12.28 -32.36 20.08
C ASP A 7 13.64 -31.85 19.53
N HIS A 8 13.78 -31.74 18.20
CA HIS A 8 15.00 -31.34 17.52
C HIS A 8 14.84 -29.99 16.79
N VAL A 9 15.92 -29.21 16.79
CA VAL A 9 16.09 -27.96 16.03
C VAL A 9 17.34 -28.08 15.17
N LEU A 10 17.20 -28.02 13.85
CA LEU A 10 18.30 -28.02 12.88
C LEU A 10 18.50 -26.56 12.40
N ASP A 11 19.62 -25.95 12.79
CA ASP A 11 19.97 -24.57 12.44
C ASP A 11 21.02 -24.56 11.33
N THR A 12 20.63 -24.15 10.12
CA THR A 12 21.53 -24.18 8.95
C THR A 12 22.58 -23.07 8.98
N GLU A 13 22.32 -21.94 9.63
CA GLU A 13 23.27 -20.83 9.73
C GLU A 13 24.39 -21.15 10.73
N ARG A 14 24.01 -21.74 11.87
CA ARG A 14 24.98 -22.17 12.89
C ARG A 14 25.58 -23.53 12.58
N ARG A 15 25.05 -24.25 11.60
CA ARG A 15 25.40 -25.64 11.28
C ARG A 15 25.32 -26.57 12.49
N GLU A 16 24.22 -26.44 13.27
CA GLU A 16 24.00 -27.18 14.52
C GLU A 16 22.68 -27.97 14.48
N LEU A 17 22.70 -29.18 15.00
CA LEU A 17 21.49 -29.90 15.41
C LEU A 17 21.40 -29.81 16.93
N ARG A 18 20.26 -29.39 17.44
CA ARG A 18 19.98 -29.36 18.89
C ARG A 18 18.81 -30.29 19.20
N ARG A 19 18.92 -30.98 20.31
CA ARG A 19 17.79 -31.70 20.90
C ARG A 19 17.41 -31.02 22.20
N ARG A 20 16.23 -30.36 22.24
CA ARG A 20 15.88 -29.42 23.29
C ARG A 20 17.01 -28.38 23.45
N ASP A 21 17.66 -28.29 24.61
CA ASP A 21 18.73 -27.32 24.88
C ASP A 21 20.14 -27.87 24.63
N THR A 22 20.30 -29.14 24.23
CA THR A 22 21.61 -29.78 24.09
C THR A 22 22.02 -29.88 22.61
N VAL A 23 23.24 -29.45 22.29
CA VAL A 23 23.83 -29.59 20.95
C VAL A 23 24.18 -31.07 20.70
N VAL A 24 23.71 -31.62 19.59
CA VAL A 24 24.05 -32.96 19.11
C VAL A 24 25.23 -32.85 18.15
N ALA A 25 26.37 -33.43 18.54
CA ALA A 25 27.56 -33.41 17.69
C ALA A 25 27.32 -34.26 16.41
N LEU A 26 27.54 -33.65 15.24
CA LEU A 26 27.38 -34.25 13.93
C LEU A 26 28.65 -34.10 13.10
N GLU A 27 28.95 -35.15 12.31
CA GLU A 27 29.91 -35.00 11.22
C GLU A 27 29.33 -34.09 10.12
N PRO A 28 30.15 -33.27 9.43
CA PRO A 28 29.67 -32.32 8.43
C PRO A 28 28.76 -32.93 7.37
N GLN A 29 29.14 -34.11 6.82
CA GLN A 29 28.34 -34.79 5.81
C GLN A 29 27.00 -35.35 6.34
N VAL A 30 26.92 -35.67 7.64
CA VAL A 30 25.65 -36.08 8.29
C VAL A 30 24.74 -34.90 8.48
N PHE A 31 25.31 -33.77 8.80
CA PHE A 31 24.57 -32.48 8.89
C PHE A 31 24.00 -32.11 7.51
N ASP A 32 24.82 -32.10 6.45
CA ASP A 32 24.42 -31.73 5.09
C ASP A 32 23.36 -32.70 4.55
N LEU A 33 23.45 -33.99 4.88
CA LEU A 33 22.44 -35.00 4.54
C LEU A 33 21.10 -34.71 5.24
N LEU A 34 21.12 -34.34 6.53
CA LEU A 34 19.90 -33.98 7.26
C LEU A 34 19.25 -32.71 6.69
N VAL A 35 20.04 -31.65 6.42
CA VAL A 35 19.55 -30.42 5.80
C VAL A 35 18.89 -30.75 4.47
N TYR A 36 19.58 -31.48 3.59
CA TYR A 36 19.06 -31.82 2.27
C TYR A 36 17.77 -32.66 2.33
N LEU A 37 17.66 -33.61 3.25
CA LEU A 37 16.46 -34.40 3.45
C LEU A 37 15.29 -33.57 4.01
N VAL A 38 15.55 -32.65 4.94
CA VAL A 38 14.51 -31.76 5.51
C VAL A 38 14.01 -30.77 4.47
N GLU A 39 14.91 -30.19 3.68
CA GLU A 39 14.55 -29.28 2.59
C GLU A 39 13.74 -29.96 1.48
N ASN A 40 14.02 -31.25 1.21
CA ASN A 40 13.33 -32.04 0.20
C ASN A 40 12.29 -33.00 0.79
N ARG A 41 11.71 -32.72 1.96
CA ARG A 41 10.77 -33.57 2.68
C ARG A 41 9.51 -33.94 1.91
N ASP A 42 9.15 -33.14 0.90
CA ASP A 42 7.95 -33.33 0.10
C ASP A 42 8.08 -34.37 -1.00
N ARG A 43 9.33 -34.80 -1.29
CA ARG A 43 9.63 -35.83 -2.30
C ARG A 43 10.48 -36.97 -1.75
N VAL A 44 10.58 -38.05 -2.53
CA VAL A 44 11.58 -39.08 -2.28
C VAL A 44 12.89 -38.63 -2.89
N VAL A 45 13.94 -38.56 -2.07
CA VAL A 45 15.29 -38.20 -2.48
C VAL A 45 15.98 -39.46 -2.97
N SER A 46 16.40 -39.50 -4.23
CA SER A 46 17.09 -40.62 -4.81
C SER A 46 18.53 -40.73 -4.29
N ARG A 47 19.18 -41.85 -4.57
CA ARG A 47 20.61 -42.04 -4.23
C ARG A 47 21.49 -41.03 -5.00
N ASP A 48 21.20 -40.84 -6.26
CA ASP A 48 21.97 -39.93 -7.12
C ASP A 48 21.83 -38.50 -6.65
N ASP A 49 20.63 -38.07 -6.26
CA ASP A 49 20.38 -36.75 -5.61
C ASP A 49 21.25 -36.58 -4.36
N LEU A 50 21.36 -37.60 -3.51
CA LEU A 50 22.18 -37.56 -2.30
C LEU A 50 23.68 -37.43 -2.62
N VAL A 51 24.15 -38.22 -3.60
CA VAL A 51 25.55 -38.17 -4.01
C VAL A 51 25.91 -36.81 -4.57
N GLU A 52 25.06 -36.23 -5.37
CA GLU A 52 25.27 -34.89 -5.92
C GLU A 52 25.27 -33.82 -4.81
N ALA A 53 24.25 -33.84 -3.94
CA ALA A 53 24.07 -32.79 -2.94
C ALA A 53 25.07 -32.85 -1.78
N VAL A 54 25.42 -34.02 -1.30
CA VAL A 54 26.25 -34.19 -0.09
C VAL A 54 27.73 -34.46 -0.41
N TRP A 55 28.02 -35.04 -1.59
CA TRP A 55 29.38 -35.41 -1.99
C TRP A 55 29.86 -34.68 -3.27
N GLY A 56 29.04 -33.79 -3.84
CA GLY A 56 29.39 -33.03 -5.06
C GLY A 56 29.67 -33.92 -6.26
N GLY A 57 28.86 -34.99 -6.47
CA GLY A 57 28.97 -35.91 -7.59
C GLY A 57 30.13 -36.91 -7.49
N ARG A 58 30.88 -36.93 -6.38
CA ARG A 58 32.00 -37.88 -6.22
C ARG A 58 31.49 -39.33 -6.09
N ILE A 59 32.22 -40.26 -6.64
CA ILE A 59 31.90 -41.71 -6.53
C ILE A 59 32.08 -42.15 -5.08
N VAL A 60 30.98 -42.55 -4.43
CA VAL A 60 30.96 -43.05 -3.05
C VAL A 60 30.39 -44.47 -3.03
N SER A 61 30.93 -45.29 -2.14
CA SER A 61 30.43 -46.65 -1.97
C SER A 61 29.05 -46.68 -1.29
N GLU A 62 28.28 -47.70 -1.57
CA GLU A 62 26.95 -47.90 -0.97
C GLU A 62 27.00 -48.02 0.55
N SER A 63 28.08 -48.62 1.07
CA SER A 63 28.31 -48.71 2.51
C SER A 63 28.58 -47.35 3.15
N ALA A 64 29.24 -46.42 2.47
CA ALA A 64 29.49 -45.08 2.96
C ALA A 64 28.17 -44.27 3.08
N ILE A 65 27.29 -44.34 2.08
CA ILE A 65 25.98 -43.69 2.10
C ILE A 65 25.12 -44.27 3.25
N THR A 66 25.07 -45.61 3.35
CA THR A 66 24.31 -46.30 4.39
C THR A 66 24.82 -45.93 5.80
N THR A 67 26.13 -45.81 5.98
CA THR A 67 26.74 -45.39 7.25
C THR A 67 26.30 -43.99 7.64
N ARG A 68 26.30 -43.01 6.71
CA ARG A 68 25.86 -41.64 6.96
C ARG A 68 24.36 -41.53 7.24
N VAL A 69 23.53 -42.28 6.51
CA VAL A 69 22.09 -42.38 6.76
C VAL A 69 21.80 -42.93 8.16
N ASN A 70 22.52 -43.99 8.57
CA ASN A 70 22.36 -44.53 9.92
C ASN A 70 22.86 -43.59 11.02
N ALA A 71 23.90 -42.80 10.75
CA ALA A 71 24.36 -41.75 11.65
C ALA A 71 23.31 -40.62 11.77
N ALA A 72 22.72 -40.19 10.66
CA ALA A 72 21.65 -39.22 10.64
C ALA A 72 20.42 -39.66 11.44
N ARG A 73 19.99 -40.92 11.24
CA ARG A 73 18.87 -41.50 12.02
C ARG A 73 19.17 -41.48 13.53
N ARG A 74 20.33 -41.96 13.93
CA ARG A 74 20.72 -41.94 15.36
C ARG A 74 20.72 -40.54 15.94
N ALA A 75 21.19 -39.54 15.19
CA ALA A 75 21.25 -38.16 15.62
C ALA A 75 19.86 -37.54 15.90
N VAL A 76 18.84 -37.96 15.14
CA VAL A 76 17.45 -37.51 15.30
C VAL A 76 16.59 -38.48 16.12
N GLY A 77 17.21 -39.42 16.84
CA GLY A 77 16.51 -40.40 17.66
C GLY A 77 15.67 -41.42 16.88
N ASP A 78 15.96 -41.61 15.60
CA ASP A 78 15.29 -42.58 14.72
C ASP A 78 16.12 -43.88 14.58
N THR A 79 15.47 -44.96 14.18
CA THR A 79 16.10 -46.24 13.92
C THR A 79 15.72 -46.79 12.54
N GLY A 80 16.56 -47.67 12.00
CA GLY A 80 16.25 -48.32 10.73
C GLY A 80 14.98 -49.19 10.75
N ALA A 81 14.52 -49.61 11.93
CA ALA A 81 13.28 -50.32 12.13
C ALA A 81 12.07 -49.41 12.29
N ALA A 82 12.20 -48.29 13.08
CA ALA A 82 11.10 -47.37 13.33
C ALA A 82 10.81 -46.45 12.13
N GLN A 83 11.84 -45.94 11.49
CA GLN A 83 11.76 -45.02 10.34
C GLN A 83 10.73 -43.89 10.52
N ALA A 84 10.69 -43.37 11.74
CA ALA A 84 9.71 -42.34 12.15
C ALA A 84 10.08 -40.92 11.63
N VAL A 85 11.36 -40.68 11.37
CA VAL A 85 11.88 -39.39 10.87
C VAL A 85 12.42 -39.55 9.44
N ILE A 86 13.26 -40.57 9.19
CA ILE A 86 13.86 -40.81 7.88
C ILE A 86 13.41 -42.21 7.39
N ARG A 87 12.52 -42.22 6.42
CA ARG A 87 11.96 -43.47 5.85
C ARG A 87 12.73 -43.91 4.61
N THR A 88 13.03 -45.19 4.51
CA THR A 88 13.53 -45.80 3.28
C THR A 88 12.35 -46.17 2.38
N VAL A 89 12.38 -45.68 1.15
CA VAL A 89 11.44 -46.09 0.09
C VAL A 89 12.17 -47.07 -0.81
N THR A 90 11.80 -48.34 -0.72
CA THR A 90 12.48 -49.46 -1.42
C THR A 90 12.69 -49.17 -2.90
N ARG A 91 13.91 -49.30 -3.38
CA ARG A 91 14.36 -49.05 -4.76
C ARG A 91 14.23 -47.61 -5.27
N LYS A 92 13.77 -46.66 -4.42
CA LYS A 92 13.56 -45.24 -4.83
C LYS A 92 14.44 -44.27 -4.08
N GLY A 93 14.79 -44.52 -2.81
CA GLY A 93 15.62 -43.63 -2.03
C GLY A 93 15.15 -43.40 -0.58
N LEU A 94 15.33 -42.20 -0.08
CA LEU A 94 14.98 -41.80 1.28
C LEU A 94 13.94 -40.66 1.26
N ARG A 95 13.14 -40.60 2.33
CA ARG A 95 12.22 -39.48 2.53
C ARG A 95 12.23 -39.04 4.00
N PHE A 96 12.29 -37.75 4.24
CA PHE A 96 12.04 -37.20 5.56
C PHE A 96 10.53 -37.19 5.80
N VAL A 97 10.05 -37.78 6.91
CA VAL A 97 8.61 -37.98 7.14
C VAL A 97 8.10 -37.38 8.43
N ALA A 98 8.97 -36.86 9.29
CA ALA A 98 8.53 -36.11 10.47
C ALA A 98 7.91 -34.75 10.07
N SER A 99 6.95 -34.28 10.86
CA SER A 99 6.39 -32.94 10.69
C SER A 99 7.47 -31.90 11.04
N VAL A 100 7.70 -30.94 10.14
CA VAL A 100 8.74 -29.91 10.26
C VAL A 100 8.11 -28.54 10.27
N ALA A 101 8.40 -27.75 11.32
CA ALA A 101 8.17 -26.30 11.32
C ALA A 101 9.49 -25.61 10.92
N ALA A 102 9.45 -24.72 9.92
CA ALA A 102 10.62 -23.97 9.47
C ALA A 102 10.53 -22.53 9.93
N TYR A 103 11.57 -22.03 10.62
CA TYR A 103 11.70 -20.65 11.07
C TYR A 103 12.95 -20.03 10.46
N GLY A 104 12.79 -18.88 9.76
CA GLY A 104 13.90 -18.12 9.19
C GLY A 104 13.93 -18.11 7.67
N THR A 105 14.06 -16.92 7.10
CA THR A 105 14.14 -16.51 5.69
C THR A 105 13.53 -17.48 4.68
N ALA A 106 12.34 -17.12 4.24
CA ALA A 106 11.53 -17.88 3.30
C ALA A 106 12.28 -18.18 1.99
N ALA A 107 12.55 -19.45 1.75
CA ALA A 107 12.64 -19.95 0.39
C ALA A 107 11.22 -20.01 -0.19
N LEU A 108 11.02 -19.32 -1.32
CA LEU A 108 9.75 -19.22 -2.01
C LEU A 108 9.28 -20.61 -2.50
N PRO A 109 8.01 -20.97 -2.37
CA PRO A 109 7.50 -22.25 -2.85
C PRO A 109 7.41 -22.23 -4.38
N GLN A 110 8.05 -23.19 -5.02
CA GLN A 110 7.77 -23.54 -6.41
C GLN A 110 6.54 -24.45 -6.48
N GLY A 111 5.49 -24.00 -7.17
CA GLY A 111 4.45 -24.83 -7.79
C GLY A 111 3.37 -25.41 -6.89
N SER A 112 2.29 -24.70 -6.82
CA SER A 112 0.87 -25.07 -6.74
C SER A 112 0.48 -26.52 -6.51
N ALA A 113 -0.13 -26.80 -5.35
CA ALA A 113 -1.38 -27.56 -5.23
C ALA A 113 -2.12 -27.07 -4.00
N ALA A 114 -3.35 -26.60 -4.19
CA ALA A 114 -4.22 -26.04 -3.17
C ALA A 114 -4.50 -27.02 -2.03
N MET A 115 -4.35 -26.57 -0.78
CA MET A 115 -4.87 -27.23 0.42
C MET A 115 -5.83 -26.29 1.13
N PRO A 116 -6.97 -26.74 1.61
CA PRO A 116 -7.96 -25.92 2.30
C PRO A 116 -7.56 -25.71 3.76
N GLY A 117 -7.26 -24.48 4.13
CA GLY A 117 -6.99 -24.06 5.49
C GLY A 117 -6.18 -22.77 5.48
N GLY A 118 -6.86 -21.61 5.54
CA GLY A 118 -6.39 -20.27 5.89
C GLY A 118 -4.91 -19.91 5.69
N ALA A 119 -4.38 -20.02 4.48
CA ALA A 119 -3.09 -19.41 4.15
C ALA A 119 -3.28 -17.88 4.10
N ALA A 120 -2.43 -17.13 4.82
CA ALA A 120 -2.41 -15.68 4.69
C ALA A 120 -2.31 -15.29 3.21
N PRO A 121 -3.05 -14.28 2.75
CA PRO A 121 -3.08 -13.89 1.34
C PRO A 121 -1.67 -13.60 0.84
N VAL A 122 -1.29 -14.23 -0.27
CA VAL A 122 0.04 -14.11 -0.85
C VAL A 122 0.17 -12.72 -1.48
N ARG A 123 0.81 -11.79 -0.75
CA ARG A 123 1.09 -10.44 -1.26
C ARG A 123 2.03 -10.54 -2.46
N PRO A 124 1.76 -9.82 -3.57
CA PRO A 124 2.65 -9.85 -4.74
C PRO A 124 4.05 -9.34 -4.39
N PRO A 125 5.11 -10.13 -4.65
CA PRO A 125 6.47 -9.72 -4.34
C PRO A 125 6.96 -8.63 -5.30
N VAL A 126 7.52 -7.55 -4.74
CA VAL A 126 8.11 -6.41 -5.47
C VAL A 126 9.60 -6.36 -5.19
N LEU A 127 10.41 -6.20 -6.22
CA LEU A 127 11.85 -6.01 -6.12
C LEU A 127 12.23 -4.66 -6.73
N VAL A 128 12.92 -3.83 -5.96
CA VAL A 128 13.56 -2.61 -6.47
C VAL A 128 14.95 -2.99 -6.94
N LEU A 129 15.21 -2.91 -8.24
CA LEU A 129 16.55 -3.10 -8.78
C LEU A 129 17.42 -1.88 -8.49
N PRO A 130 18.75 -2.05 -8.32
CA PRO A 130 19.65 -0.93 -8.16
C PRO A 130 19.46 0.09 -9.27
N PHE A 131 19.22 1.34 -8.89
CA PHE A 131 19.06 2.43 -9.85
C PHE A 131 20.36 2.65 -10.61
N ARG A 132 20.24 2.84 -11.92
CA ARG A 132 21.42 3.06 -12.77
C ARG A 132 21.84 4.52 -12.71
N ASN A 133 23.14 4.75 -12.49
CA ASN A 133 23.75 6.06 -12.65
C ASN A 133 23.94 6.36 -14.14
N ALA A 134 23.14 7.28 -14.67
CA ALA A 134 23.22 7.77 -16.04
C ALA A 134 23.74 9.24 -16.10
N THR A 135 24.39 9.73 -15.03
CA THR A 135 24.94 11.09 -14.98
C THR A 135 26.28 11.20 -15.74
N GLY A 136 26.94 10.07 -15.97
CA GLY A 136 28.31 10.02 -16.53
C GLY A 136 29.43 10.29 -15.53
N ASP A 137 29.12 10.48 -14.24
CA ASP A 137 30.06 10.74 -13.16
C ASP A 137 29.85 9.72 -12.02
N ALA A 138 30.88 8.91 -11.76
CA ALA A 138 30.84 7.90 -10.70
C ALA A 138 30.71 8.49 -9.28
N GLN A 139 31.04 9.77 -9.11
CA GLN A 139 30.81 10.44 -7.82
C GLN A 139 29.32 10.49 -7.41
N HIS A 140 28.39 10.26 -8.34
CA HIS A 140 26.96 10.21 -8.08
C HIS A 140 26.40 8.80 -7.82
N ASP A 141 27.25 7.75 -7.75
CA ASP A 141 26.78 6.38 -7.47
C ASP A 141 26.09 6.26 -6.11
N TYR A 142 26.59 6.99 -5.09
CA TYR A 142 25.96 7.01 -3.78
C TYR A 142 24.50 7.48 -3.82
N LEU A 143 24.14 8.39 -4.74
CA LEU A 143 22.77 8.89 -4.88
C LEU A 143 21.83 7.79 -5.40
N THR A 144 22.29 6.99 -6.36
CA THR A 144 21.49 5.86 -6.88
C THR A 144 21.35 4.75 -5.85
N GLU A 145 22.36 4.52 -5.02
CA GLU A 145 22.32 3.57 -3.91
C GLU A 145 21.36 4.04 -2.82
N ALA A 146 21.43 5.31 -2.41
CA ALA A 146 20.51 5.91 -1.44
C ALA A 146 19.07 5.82 -1.93
N VAL A 147 18.76 6.29 -3.14
CA VAL A 147 17.40 6.23 -3.71
C VAL A 147 16.89 4.78 -3.77
N THR A 148 17.74 3.81 -4.12
CA THR A 148 17.33 2.39 -4.16
C THR A 148 16.98 1.88 -2.76
N ALA A 149 17.81 2.19 -1.77
CA ALA A 149 17.60 1.76 -0.38
C ALA A 149 16.34 2.40 0.23
N ASP A 150 16.23 3.73 0.12
CA ASP A 150 15.12 4.50 0.68
C ASP A 150 13.79 4.11 0.04
N LEU A 151 13.76 3.95 -1.30
CA LEU A 151 12.58 3.49 -2.01
C LEU A 151 12.16 2.07 -1.57
N THR A 152 13.12 1.18 -1.31
CA THR A 152 12.83 -0.16 -0.79
C THR A 152 12.20 -0.08 0.59
N VAL A 153 12.67 0.83 1.46
CA VAL A 153 12.08 1.09 2.79
C VAL A 153 10.68 1.67 2.64
N ASP A 154 10.50 2.71 1.84
CA ASP A 154 9.20 3.36 1.63
C ASP A 154 8.15 2.38 1.09
N LEU A 155 8.51 1.55 0.10
CA LEU A 155 7.63 0.52 -0.42
C LEU A 155 7.28 -0.55 0.62
N SER A 156 8.14 -0.81 1.61
CA SER A 156 7.87 -1.79 2.67
C SER A 156 6.72 -1.37 3.59
N HIS A 157 6.38 -0.09 3.64
CA HIS A 157 5.22 0.43 4.34
C HIS A 157 3.88 0.14 3.59
N ILE A 158 3.96 -0.23 2.31
CA ILE A 158 2.78 -0.62 1.52
C ILE A 158 2.36 -2.04 1.91
N ARG A 159 1.22 -2.16 2.57
CA ARG A 159 0.71 -3.44 3.11
C ARG A 159 0.23 -4.43 2.04
N ASP A 160 -0.03 -3.93 0.83
CA ASP A 160 -0.56 -4.71 -0.28
C ASP A 160 0.49 -5.53 -1.03
N VAL A 161 1.77 -5.31 -0.76
CA VAL A 161 2.89 -5.98 -1.42
C VAL A 161 3.90 -6.58 -0.42
N ALA A 162 4.70 -7.53 -0.88
CA ALA A 162 5.85 -8.05 -0.15
C ALA A 162 7.12 -7.50 -0.81
N VAL A 163 7.87 -6.67 -0.11
CA VAL A 163 9.08 -6.05 -0.69
C VAL A 163 10.30 -6.93 -0.42
N ILE A 164 11.01 -7.27 -1.49
CA ILE A 164 12.27 -8.03 -1.42
C ILE A 164 13.39 -7.06 -1.04
N SER A 165 14.28 -7.48 -0.15
CA SER A 165 15.31 -6.61 0.41
C SER A 165 16.29 -6.05 -0.64
N ALA A 166 16.75 -4.81 -0.46
CA ALA A 166 17.75 -4.18 -1.32
C ALA A 166 19.07 -4.97 -1.37
N ALA A 167 19.44 -5.66 -0.28
CA ALA A 167 20.62 -6.51 -0.24
C ALA A 167 20.57 -7.67 -1.23
N ALA A 168 19.37 -8.29 -1.39
CA ALA A 168 19.17 -9.34 -2.40
C ALA A 168 19.21 -8.77 -3.83
N ALA A 169 18.76 -7.54 -4.03
CA ALA A 169 18.79 -6.86 -5.33
C ALA A 169 20.20 -6.44 -5.77
N ALA A 170 21.13 -6.22 -4.81
CA ALA A 170 22.48 -5.70 -5.09
C ALA A 170 23.29 -6.56 -6.07
N ALA A 171 23.06 -7.88 -6.08
CA ALA A 171 23.70 -8.81 -7.01
C ALA A 171 23.35 -8.54 -8.49
N TYR A 172 22.28 -7.81 -8.75
CA TYR A 172 21.80 -7.49 -10.10
C TYR A 172 22.17 -6.08 -10.57
N LYS A 173 23.06 -5.37 -9.84
CA LYS A 173 23.60 -4.08 -10.30
C LYS A 173 24.32 -4.32 -11.63
N ASP A 174 23.89 -3.59 -12.65
CA ASP A 174 24.42 -3.68 -14.03
C ASP A 174 24.36 -5.10 -14.65
N SER A 175 23.46 -5.96 -14.14
CA SER A 175 23.29 -7.32 -14.65
C SER A 175 22.79 -7.30 -16.09
N PRO A 176 23.38 -8.11 -17.00
CA PRO A 176 22.91 -8.28 -18.36
C PRO A 176 21.69 -9.19 -18.47
N LEU A 177 21.19 -9.74 -17.35
CA LEU A 177 20.06 -10.67 -17.35
C LEU A 177 18.75 -9.99 -17.79
N ASP A 178 17.92 -10.75 -18.49
CA ASP A 178 16.58 -10.33 -18.82
C ASP A 178 15.73 -10.17 -17.54
N ILE A 179 14.89 -9.14 -17.53
CA ILE A 179 13.95 -8.82 -16.46
C ILE A 179 13.15 -10.04 -16.00
N ARG A 180 12.70 -10.88 -16.97
CA ARG A 180 11.96 -12.11 -16.68
C ARG A 180 12.81 -13.16 -15.97
N GLN A 181 14.10 -13.18 -16.23
CA GLN A 181 15.02 -14.09 -15.56
C GLN A 181 15.25 -13.62 -14.12
N ILE A 182 15.52 -12.34 -13.90
CA ILE A 182 15.66 -11.75 -12.56
C ILE A 182 14.38 -12.02 -11.74
N GLY A 183 13.21 -11.79 -12.34
CA GLY A 183 11.93 -12.06 -11.69
C GLY A 183 11.77 -13.51 -11.23
N ARG A 184 12.16 -14.49 -12.07
CA ARG A 184 12.11 -15.91 -11.70
C ARG A 184 13.11 -16.27 -10.61
N GLU A 185 14.35 -15.80 -10.70
CA GLU A 185 15.41 -16.10 -9.72
C GLU A 185 15.09 -15.51 -8.35
N MET A 186 14.50 -14.31 -8.31
CA MET A 186 14.15 -13.61 -7.08
C MET A 186 12.72 -13.91 -6.59
N GLY A 187 11.93 -14.63 -7.38
CA GLY A 187 10.51 -14.83 -7.09
C GLY A 187 9.70 -13.53 -7.09
N ALA A 188 10.19 -12.49 -7.78
CA ALA A 188 9.53 -11.20 -7.83
C ALA A 188 8.39 -11.22 -8.88
N ARG A 189 7.22 -10.69 -8.49
CA ARG A 189 6.11 -10.46 -9.42
C ARG A 189 6.30 -9.16 -10.18
N TYR A 190 6.79 -8.14 -9.49
CA TYR A 190 7.03 -6.81 -10.03
C TYR A 190 8.46 -6.40 -9.82
N LEU A 191 9.02 -5.73 -10.83
CA LEU A 191 10.31 -5.08 -10.76
C LEU A 191 10.14 -3.58 -10.88
N VAL A 192 10.76 -2.85 -9.98
CA VAL A 192 10.94 -1.40 -10.07
C VAL A 192 12.33 -1.14 -10.61
N ILE A 193 12.40 -0.47 -11.76
CA ILE A 193 13.64 -0.17 -12.48
C ILE A 193 13.77 1.34 -12.57
N GLY A 194 14.96 1.87 -12.28
CA GLY A 194 15.17 3.30 -12.36
C GLY A 194 16.54 3.70 -12.85
N SER A 195 16.65 4.98 -13.24
CA SER A 195 17.92 5.61 -13.57
C SER A 195 17.90 7.08 -13.18
N ILE A 196 19.05 7.60 -12.77
CA ILE A 196 19.25 9.01 -12.46
C ILE A 196 20.23 9.58 -13.48
N ALA A 197 19.81 10.65 -14.17
CA ALA A 197 20.62 11.38 -15.13
C ALA A 197 20.71 12.86 -14.74
N ARG A 198 21.76 13.54 -15.15
CA ARG A 198 21.90 14.98 -15.01
C ARG A 198 21.54 15.68 -16.32
N VAL A 199 20.70 16.70 -16.23
CA VAL A 199 20.28 17.52 -17.38
C VAL A 199 20.45 18.99 -17.00
N GLY A 200 21.61 19.57 -17.31
CA GLY A 200 21.95 20.91 -16.86
C GLY A 200 22.08 20.98 -15.34
N THR A 201 21.28 21.84 -14.70
CA THR A 201 21.19 21.98 -13.24
C THR A 201 20.20 21.05 -12.59
N LEU A 202 19.46 20.23 -13.37
CA LEU A 202 18.44 19.32 -12.86
C LEU A 202 18.96 17.88 -12.79
N ALA A 203 18.59 17.17 -11.74
CA ALA A 203 18.61 15.72 -11.67
C ALA A 203 17.29 15.18 -12.20
N ARG A 204 17.35 14.23 -13.13
CA ARG A 204 16.21 13.57 -13.74
C ARG A 204 16.20 12.11 -13.33
N THR A 205 15.17 11.68 -12.62
CA THR A 205 14.96 10.29 -12.24
C THR A 205 13.86 9.70 -13.10
N ASN A 206 14.17 8.65 -13.88
CA ASN A 206 13.19 7.86 -14.59
C ASN A 206 12.89 6.60 -13.78
N VAL A 207 11.62 6.22 -13.66
CA VAL A 207 11.20 5.02 -12.92
C VAL A 207 10.18 4.26 -13.76
N GLN A 208 10.27 2.94 -13.71
CA GLN A 208 9.38 2.02 -14.40
C GLN A 208 8.93 0.91 -13.45
N LEU A 209 7.66 0.54 -13.53
CA LEU A 209 7.11 -0.68 -12.94
C LEU A 209 6.90 -1.70 -14.05
N VAL A 210 7.51 -2.85 -13.91
CA VAL A 210 7.49 -3.92 -14.93
C VAL A 210 6.93 -5.20 -14.32
N ASP A 211 6.05 -5.88 -15.06
CA ASP A 211 5.62 -7.23 -14.75
C ASP A 211 6.74 -8.22 -15.07
N ALA A 212 7.29 -8.87 -14.06
CA ALA A 212 8.42 -9.78 -14.22
C ALA A 212 8.08 -11.07 -14.98
N ILE A 213 6.80 -11.42 -15.13
CA ILE A 213 6.37 -12.62 -15.88
C ILE A 213 6.25 -12.31 -17.37
N SER A 214 5.51 -11.26 -17.73
CA SER A 214 5.31 -10.87 -19.11
C SER A 214 6.47 -10.05 -19.70
N GLY A 215 7.21 -9.34 -18.86
CA GLY A 215 8.19 -8.33 -19.25
C GLY A 215 7.54 -7.02 -19.70
N GLU A 216 6.23 -6.87 -19.51
CA GLU A 216 5.48 -5.67 -19.90
C GLU A 216 5.72 -4.53 -18.91
N GLN A 217 5.99 -3.33 -19.44
CA GLN A 217 6.02 -2.12 -18.61
C GLN A 217 4.59 -1.70 -18.28
N LEU A 218 4.25 -1.79 -16.99
CA LEU A 218 2.91 -1.46 -16.50
C LEU A 218 2.73 0.04 -16.25
N TRP A 219 3.83 0.71 -15.89
CA TRP A 219 3.85 2.13 -15.61
C TRP A 219 5.26 2.68 -15.76
N GLY A 220 5.36 3.97 -16.06
CA GLY A 220 6.62 4.71 -16.03
C GLY A 220 6.38 6.20 -15.86
N ASP A 221 7.25 6.85 -15.11
CA ASP A 221 7.18 8.29 -14.88
C ASP A 221 8.59 8.88 -14.78
N ARG A 222 8.64 10.22 -14.83
CA ARG A 222 9.86 11.02 -14.79
C ARG A 222 9.73 12.10 -13.74
N PHE A 223 10.72 12.16 -12.86
CA PHE A 223 10.80 13.13 -11.78
C PHE A 223 12.00 14.05 -12.02
N GLU A 224 11.79 15.36 -11.96
CA GLU A 224 12.83 16.36 -12.15
C GLU A 224 13.01 17.20 -10.87
N HIS A 225 14.26 17.46 -10.49
CA HIS A 225 14.65 18.17 -9.27
C HIS A 225 15.84 19.06 -9.51
N GLU A 226 15.99 20.12 -8.72
CA GLU A 226 17.20 20.92 -8.72
C GLU A 226 18.37 20.11 -8.11
N ALA A 227 19.49 20.01 -8.79
CA ALA A 227 20.64 19.18 -8.39
C ALA A 227 21.47 19.78 -7.23
N ALA A 228 21.00 20.85 -6.60
CA ALA A 228 21.78 21.61 -5.60
C ALA A 228 21.84 20.96 -4.21
N ASP A 229 20.91 20.08 -3.86
CA ASP A 229 20.87 19.34 -2.58
C ASP A 229 20.64 17.84 -2.80
N PRO A 230 21.72 17.04 -2.86
CA PRO A 230 21.60 15.61 -3.13
C PRO A 230 20.84 14.81 -2.05
N ILE A 231 20.88 15.22 -0.80
CA ILE A 231 20.23 14.50 0.33
C ILE A 231 18.74 14.81 0.35
N GLY A 232 18.35 16.09 0.31
CA GLY A 232 16.94 16.48 0.23
C GLY A 232 16.26 16.03 -1.06
N ILE A 233 17.06 15.76 -2.12
CA ILE A 233 16.59 15.15 -3.36
C ILE A 233 16.15 13.70 -3.12
N ALA A 234 16.96 12.88 -2.47
CA ALA A 234 16.65 11.47 -2.24
C ALA A 234 15.30 11.33 -1.50
N ASP A 235 15.14 12.00 -0.37
CA ASP A 235 13.91 11.93 0.44
C ASP A 235 12.66 12.38 -0.33
N THR A 236 12.77 13.49 -1.08
CA THR A 236 11.61 14.01 -1.84
C THR A 236 11.25 13.13 -3.03
N ILE A 237 12.25 12.52 -3.69
CA ILE A 237 12.02 11.66 -4.85
C ILE A 237 11.44 10.32 -4.43
N THR A 238 12.00 9.67 -3.42
CA THR A 238 11.59 8.33 -2.99
C THR A 238 10.14 8.33 -2.52
N GLY A 239 9.73 9.31 -1.70
CA GLY A 239 8.34 9.45 -1.29
C GLY A 239 7.36 9.62 -2.45
N ARG A 240 7.71 10.44 -3.47
CA ARG A 240 6.89 10.62 -4.68
C ARG A 240 6.80 9.33 -5.51
N ILE A 241 7.91 8.63 -5.66
CA ILE A 241 7.96 7.35 -6.39
C ILE A 241 7.12 6.31 -5.65
N ALA A 242 7.30 6.18 -4.33
CA ALA A 242 6.56 5.23 -3.50
C ALA A 242 5.05 5.47 -3.56
N ALA A 243 4.60 6.72 -3.41
CA ALA A 243 3.19 7.08 -3.52
C ALA A 243 2.62 6.75 -4.91
N SER A 244 3.34 7.06 -5.98
CA SER A 244 2.92 6.75 -7.36
C SER A 244 2.86 5.23 -7.60
N LEU A 245 3.88 4.48 -7.16
CA LEU A 245 3.93 3.03 -7.30
C LEU A 245 2.82 2.32 -6.51
N HIS A 246 2.51 2.78 -5.30
CA HIS A 246 1.39 2.23 -4.51
C HIS A 246 0.08 2.31 -5.31
N ILE A 247 -0.23 3.47 -5.85
CA ILE A 247 -1.44 3.68 -6.66
C ILE A 247 -1.48 2.72 -7.86
N GLN A 248 -0.36 2.56 -8.55
CA GLN A 248 -0.30 1.70 -9.73
C GLN A 248 -0.39 0.22 -9.38
N LEU A 249 0.26 -0.22 -8.31
CA LEU A 249 0.19 -1.60 -7.82
C LEU A 249 -1.25 -1.98 -7.45
N VAL A 250 -1.96 -1.12 -6.70
CA VAL A 250 -3.38 -1.34 -6.36
C VAL A 250 -4.25 -1.43 -7.62
N ARG A 251 -4.01 -0.57 -8.62
CA ARG A 251 -4.76 -0.60 -9.89
C ARG A 251 -4.51 -1.87 -10.69
N VAL A 252 -3.26 -2.31 -10.78
CA VAL A 252 -2.87 -3.51 -11.54
C VAL A 252 -3.44 -4.76 -10.88
N GLU A 253 -3.25 -4.90 -9.58
CA GLU A 253 -3.77 -6.04 -8.84
C GLU A 253 -5.31 -6.05 -8.76
N GLY A 254 -5.94 -4.88 -8.63
CA GLY A 254 -7.39 -4.75 -8.69
C GLY A 254 -7.96 -5.26 -10.03
N ARG A 255 -7.36 -4.87 -11.16
CA ARG A 255 -7.75 -5.38 -12.50
C ARG A 255 -7.53 -6.88 -12.65
N ARG A 256 -6.45 -7.43 -12.08
CA ARG A 256 -6.22 -8.88 -12.08
C ARG A 256 -7.27 -9.62 -11.27
N ALA A 257 -7.62 -9.09 -10.11
CA ALA A 257 -8.65 -9.64 -9.26
C ALA A 257 -10.02 -9.70 -9.96
N GLU A 258 -10.33 -8.78 -10.90
CA GLU A 258 -11.55 -8.82 -11.71
C GLU A 258 -11.68 -10.08 -12.56
N ALA A 259 -10.57 -10.65 -13.00
CA ALA A 259 -10.55 -11.86 -13.82
C ALA A 259 -10.69 -13.16 -13.01
N LEU A 260 -10.63 -13.10 -11.68
CA LEU A 260 -10.76 -14.27 -10.82
C LEU A 260 -12.22 -14.69 -10.66
N SER A 261 -12.51 -15.96 -10.92
CA SER A 261 -13.85 -16.54 -10.72
C SER A 261 -14.19 -16.72 -9.23
N GLN A 262 -13.18 -16.93 -8.39
CA GLN A 262 -13.30 -17.03 -6.93
C GLN A 262 -12.20 -16.18 -6.29
N PRO A 263 -12.47 -14.89 -6.04
CA PRO A 263 -11.48 -14.01 -5.42
C PRO A 263 -11.31 -14.35 -3.93
N ASP A 264 -10.06 -14.36 -3.47
CA ASP A 264 -9.73 -14.43 -2.05
C ASP A 264 -9.93 -13.07 -1.34
N ALA A 265 -9.68 -13.02 -0.03
CA ALA A 265 -9.84 -11.81 0.77
C ALA A 265 -8.99 -10.64 0.25
N LEU A 266 -7.74 -10.89 -0.15
CA LEU A 266 -6.85 -9.87 -0.71
C LEU A 266 -7.35 -9.35 -2.05
N ALA A 267 -7.75 -10.25 -2.96
CA ALA A 267 -8.28 -9.89 -4.27
C ALA A 267 -9.55 -9.02 -4.16
N LEU A 268 -10.48 -9.38 -3.26
CA LEU A 268 -11.68 -8.59 -2.97
C LEU A 268 -11.32 -7.19 -2.46
N ARG A 269 -10.37 -7.09 -1.52
CA ARG A 269 -9.93 -5.82 -0.96
C ARG A 269 -9.27 -4.92 -2.02
N LEU A 270 -8.36 -5.46 -2.82
CA LEU A 270 -7.67 -4.73 -3.89
C LEU A 270 -8.65 -4.26 -4.98
N ARG A 271 -9.59 -5.12 -5.37
CA ARG A 271 -10.65 -4.77 -6.31
C ARG A 271 -11.55 -3.66 -5.77
N ALA A 272 -11.98 -3.76 -4.51
CA ALA A 272 -12.78 -2.73 -3.85
C ALA A 272 -12.02 -1.40 -3.76
N THR A 273 -10.74 -1.43 -3.42
CA THR A 273 -9.88 -0.24 -3.33
C THR A 273 -9.69 0.42 -4.69
N SER A 274 -9.44 -0.37 -5.74
CA SER A 274 -9.32 0.12 -7.12
C SER A 274 -10.61 0.76 -7.61
N LEU A 275 -11.76 0.15 -7.33
CA LEU A 275 -13.07 0.67 -7.68
C LEU A 275 -13.38 1.99 -6.96
N PHE A 276 -13.11 2.05 -5.66
CA PHE A 276 -13.33 3.24 -4.83
C PHE A 276 -12.48 4.44 -5.27
N PHE A 277 -11.21 4.20 -5.62
CA PHE A 277 -10.33 5.27 -6.13
C PHE A 277 -10.61 5.64 -7.59
N GLY A 278 -11.07 4.69 -8.40
CA GLY A 278 -11.28 4.89 -9.84
C GLY A 278 -12.48 5.79 -10.17
N SER A 279 -13.51 5.76 -9.35
CA SER A 279 -14.74 6.56 -9.55
C SER A 279 -15.41 6.85 -8.22
N VAL A 280 -15.62 8.14 -7.97
CA VAL A 280 -16.38 8.60 -6.79
C VAL A 280 -17.85 8.68 -7.18
N ALA A 281 -18.53 7.53 -7.16
CA ALA A 281 -19.96 7.42 -7.44
C ALA A 281 -20.64 6.56 -6.36
N PRO A 282 -21.90 6.88 -5.97
CA PRO A 282 -22.60 6.15 -4.91
C PRO A 282 -22.67 4.63 -5.14
N GLU A 283 -22.94 4.22 -6.37
CA GLU A 283 -23.04 2.81 -6.77
C GLU A 283 -21.72 2.06 -6.64
N HIS A 284 -20.59 2.72 -6.93
CA HIS A 284 -19.27 2.13 -6.76
C HIS A 284 -18.91 2.00 -5.28
N THR A 285 -19.31 2.95 -4.45
CA THR A 285 -19.13 2.89 -2.99
C THR A 285 -19.88 1.71 -2.39
N LEU A 286 -21.14 1.48 -2.78
CA LEU A 286 -21.93 0.33 -2.33
C LEU A 286 -21.33 -1.01 -2.78
N THR A 287 -20.80 -1.05 -4.01
CA THR A 287 -20.15 -2.26 -4.53
C THR A 287 -18.83 -2.54 -3.82
N ALA A 288 -17.99 -1.51 -3.62
CA ALA A 288 -16.76 -1.63 -2.86
C ALA A 288 -17.01 -2.07 -1.41
N ARG A 289 -18.05 -1.52 -0.76
CA ARG A 289 -18.46 -1.92 0.59
C ARG A 289 -18.77 -3.41 0.66
N ARG A 290 -19.62 -3.94 -0.22
CA ARG A 290 -19.95 -5.38 -0.26
C ARG A 290 -18.74 -6.28 -0.44
N MET A 291 -17.79 -5.89 -1.31
CA MET A 291 -16.54 -6.62 -1.50
C MET A 291 -15.68 -6.61 -0.23
N LEU A 292 -15.64 -5.49 0.50
CA LEU A 292 -14.87 -5.37 1.74
C LEU A 292 -15.54 -6.12 2.90
N GLU A 293 -16.86 -6.11 2.99
CA GLU A 293 -17.61 -6.94 3.95
C GLU A 293 -17.30 -8.43 3.72
N GLN A 294 -17.27 -8.87 2.46
CA GLN A 294 -16.87 -10.23 2.14
C GLN A 294 -15.36 -10.48 2.43
N SER A 295 -14.48 -9.52 2.15
CA SER A 295 -13.05 -9.62 2.44
C SER A 295 -12.79 -9.82 3.93
N VAL A 296 -13.42 -9.03 4.82
CA VAL A 296 -13.25 -9.18 6.27
C VAL A 296 -13.90 -10.44 6.82
N SER A 297 -14.91 -10.98 6.12
CA SER A 297 -15.50 -12.29 6.47
C SER A 297 -14.56 -13.45 6.15
N LEU A 298 -13.79 -13.36 5.06
CA LEU A 298 -12.81 -14.36 4.65
C LEU A 298 -11.50 -14.26 5.44
N ASP A 299 -11.07 -13.05 5.79
CA ASP A 299 -9.86 -12.77 6.58
C ASP A 299 -10.16 -11.73 7.66
N PRO A 300 -10.68 -12.18 8.82
CA PRO A 300 -11.01 -11.29 9.95
C PRO A 300 -9.79 -10.63 10.60
N ASP A 301 -8.59 -11.13 10.37
CA ASP A 301 -7.35 -10.63 10.95
C ASP A 301 -6.65 -9.59 10.06
N SER A 302 -7.27 -9.18 8.96
CA SER A 302 -6.78 -8.14 8.08
C SER A 302 -7.12 -6.73 8.57
N ALA A 303 -6.19 -6.07 9.28
CA ALA A 303 -6.35 -4.67 9.70
C ALA A 303 -6.64 -3.74 8.53
N GLU A 304 -5.95 -3.94 7.40
CA GLU A 304 -6.13 -3.13 6.18
C GLU A 304 -7.54 -3.28 5.59
N ALA A 305 -8.11 -4.50 5.60
CA ALA A 305 -9.48 -4.73 5.09
C ALA A 305 -10.52 -4.01 5.97
N TRP A 306 -10.38 -4.08 7.28
CA TRP A 306 -11.23 -3.35 8.23
C TRP A 306 -11.12 -1.83 8.06
N ALA A 307 -9.89 -1.30 7.90
CA ALA A 307 -9.67 0.12 7.69
C ALA A 307 -10.27 0.60 6.36
N ARG A 308 -10.15 -0.18 5.27
CA ARG A 308 -10.77 0.12 3.98
C ARG A 308 -12.30 0.07 4.04
N LEU A 309 -12.87 -0.90 4.74
CA LEU A 309 -14.32 -0.98 4.96
C LEU A 309 -14.83 0.29 5.66
N ALA A 310 -14.18 0.68 6.76
CA ALA A 310 -14.51 1.91 7.46
C ALA A 310 -14.35 3.16 6.57
N GLN A 311 -13.29 3.22 5.74
CA GLN A 311 -13.06 4.32 4.80
C GLN A 311 -14.23 4.50 3.83
N VAL A 312 -14.71 3.40 3.26
CA VAL A 312 -15.82 3.42 2.30
C VAL A 312 -17.13 3.86 2.99
N ILE A 313 -17.39 3.36 4.21
CA ILE A 313 -18.58 3.73 4.98
C ILE A 313 -18.57 5.23 5.34
N VAL A 314 -17.45 5.75 5.87
CA VAL A 314 -17.38 7.15 6.28
C VAL A 314 -17.34 8.10 5.08
N ALA A 315 -16.81 7.66 3.92
CA ALA A 315 -16.83 8.45 2.70
C ALA A 315 -18.26 8.72 2.21
N ASP A 316 -19.15 7.75 2.32
CA ASP A 316 -20.55 7.93 1.99
C ASP A 316 -21.20 9.05 2.84
N ARG A 317 -20.91 9.06 4.14
CA ARG A 317 -21.36 10.13 5.07
C ARG A 317 -20.76 11.49 4.72
N LEU A 318 -19.45 11.56 4.42
CA LEU A 318 -18.77 12.82 4.13
C LEU A 318 -19.15 13.42 2.77
N ASN A 319 -19.49 12.59 1.78
CA ASN A 319 -19.93 13.03 0.45
C ASN A 319 -21.45 13.18 0.33
N ARG A 320 -22.22 12.71 1.35
CA ARG A 320 -23.68 12.82 1.42
C ARG A 320 -24.39 12.22 0.21
N TRP A 321 -23.93 11.04 -0.20
CA TRP A 321 -24.50 10.35 -1.35
C TRP A 321 -25.80 9.63 -1.02
N ASN A 322 -25.91 9.11 0.20
CA ASN A 322 -27.08 8.42 0.70
C ASN A 322 -27.54 9.08 2.00
N GLU A 323 -28.78 8.82 2.43
CA GLU A 323 -29.25 9.19 3.77
C GLU A 323 -28.43 8.44 4.83
N THR A 324 -27.31 9.00 5.21
CA THR A 324 -26.37 8.40 6.16
C THR A 324 -26.88 8.63 7.57
N ARG A 325 -27.23 7.54 8.23
CA ARG A 325 -27.60 7.55 9.64
C ARG A 325 -26.33 7.55 10.51
N GLU A 326 -26.45 8.05 11.73
CA GLU A 326 -25.36 8.02 12.74
C GLU A 326 -24.85 6.58 12.94
N GLU A 327 -25.73 5.59 12.87
CA GLU A 327 -25.41 4.15 12.92
C GLU A 327 -24.33 3.71 11.92
N GLN A 328 -24.20 4.38 10.77
CA GLN A 328 -23.13 4.05 9.80
C GLN A 328 -21.76 4.61 10.27
N VAL A 329 -21.74 5.76 10.92
CA VAL A 329 -20.51 6.32 11.50
C VAL A 329 -20.04 5.41 12.64
N ASP A 330 -20.96 4.92 13.46
CA ASP A 330 -20.67 3.95 14.53
C ASP A 330 -20.14 2.62 13.98
N ALA A 331 -20.72 2.14 12.87
CA ALA A 331 -20.21 0.94 12.19
C ALA A 331 -18.79 1.14 11.63
N ALA A 332 -18.50 2.33 11.09
CA ALA A 332 -17.15 2.66 10.64
C ALA A 332 -16.17 2.72 11.82
N GLU A 333 -16.57 3.27 12.96
CA GLU A 333 -15.74 3.32 14.16
C GLU A 333 -15.45 1.93 14.73
N GLU A 334 -16.44 1.03 14.75
CA GLU A 334 -16.22 -0.35 15.19
C GLU A 334 -15.22 -1.07 14.28
N ALA A 335 -15.32 -0.87 12.95
CA ALA A 335 -14.37 -1.43 12.01
C ALA A 335 -12.95 -0.88 12.25
N ILE A 336 -12.78 0.42 12.53
CA ILE A 336 -11.48 1.03 12.86
C ILE A 336 -10.95 0.51 14.19
N ARG A 337 -11.80 0.32 15.18
CA ARG A 337 -11.40 -0.24 16.48
C ARG A 337 -10.81 -1.65 16.31
N ARG A 338 -11.42 -2.47 15.45
CA ARG A 338 -10.88 -3.80 15.08
C ARG A 338 -9.54 -3.68 14.34
N ALA A 339 -9.45 -2.79 13.35
CA ALA A 339 -8.20 -2.57 12.62
C ALA A 339 -7.04 -2.20 13.55
N LEU A 340 -7.27 -1.27 14.49
CA LEU A 340 -6.25 -0.81 15.44
C LEU A 340 -5.93 -1.83 16.55
N LEU A 341 -6.86 -2.74 16.88
CA LEU A 341 -6.59 -3.88 17.76
C LEU A 341 -5.64 -4.88 17.11
N ILE A 342 -5.84 -5.16 15.82
CA ILE A 342 -4.99 -6.08 15.05
C ILE A 342 -3.62 -5.43 14.80
N GLU A 343 -3.60 -4.16 14.38
CA GLU A 343 -2.39 -3.44 14.03
C GLU A 343 -2.44 -1.98 14.52
N PRO A 344 -1.92 -1.70 15.74
CA PRO A 344 -1.93 -0.34 16.32
C PRO A 344 -1.15 0.70 15.50
N SER A 345 -0.20 0.27 14.67
CA SER A 345 0.61 1.13 13.79
C SER A 345 0.09 1.23 12.36
N ASN A 346 -1.18 0.89 12.10
CA ASN A 346 -1.76 1.00 10.77
C ASN A 346 -2.08 2.47 10.42
N ALA A 347 -1.29 3.07 9.53
CA ALA A 347 -1.43 4.47 9.13
C ALA A 347 -2.80 4.77 8.49
N LEU A 348 -3.32 3.84 7.65
CA LEU A 348 -4.64 3.98 7.05
C LEU A 348 -5.74 4.01 8.13
N ALA A 349 -5.67 3.12 9.13
CA ALA A 349 -6.67 3.10 10.19
C ALA A 349 -6.69 4.42 10.97
N HIS A 350 -5.53 4.99 11.30
CA HIS A 350 -5.46 6.31 11.93
C HIS A 350 -6.01 7.43 11.04
N MET A 351 -5.72 7.41 9.74
CA MET A 351 -6.27 8.37 8.78
C MET A 351 -7.80 8.27 8.73
N VAL A 352 -8.35 7.05 8.66
CA VAL A 352 -9.80 6.84 8.62
C VAL A 352 -10.45 7.21 9.96
N TYR A 353 -9.78 6.98 11.07
CA TYR A 353 -10.24 7.45 12.38
C TYR A 353 -10.39 8.97 12.42
N GLY A 354 -9.43 9.70 11.81
CA GLY A 354 -9.55 11.14 11.61
C GLY A 354 -10.75 11.53 10.74
N LEU A 355 -11.10 10.74 9.71
CA LEU A 355 -12.32 10.96 8.91
C LEU A 355 -13.60 10.77 9.73
N ILE A 356 -13.64 9.81 10.64
CA ILE A 356 -14.77 9.55 11.53
C ILE A 356 -14.96 10.73 12.49
N HIS A 357 -13.89 11.18 13.15
CA HIS A 357 -13.94 12.39 13.99
C HIS A 357 -14.43 13.61 13.22
N ARG A 358 -13.94 13.81 12.00
CA ARG A 358 -14.43 14.90 11.14
C ARG A 358 -15.91 14.75 10.79
N ALA A 359 -16.40 13.53 10.55
CA ALA A 359 -17.82 13.29 10.27
C ALA A 359 -18.73 13.60 11.47
N ARG A 360 -18.20 13.50 12.69
CA ARG A 360 -18.86 13.91 13.94
C ARG A 360 -18.67 15.38 14.30
N GLY A 361 -17.83 16.12 13.56
CA GLY A 361 -17.51 17.52 13.85
C GLY A 361 -16.35 17.73 14.84
N ASP A 362 -15.72 16.66 15.29
CA ASP A 362 -14.60 16.68 16.25
C ASP A 362 -13.29 16.99 15.53
N HIS A 363 -13.19 18.19 14.96
CA HIS A 363 -12.08 18.56 14.06
C HIS A 363 -10.71 18.58 14.75
N HIS A 364 -10.63 18.85 16.05
CA HIS A 364 -9.39 18.79 16.81
C HIS A 364 -8.88 17.34 16.91
N GLN A 365 -9.74 16.40 17.30
CA GLN A 365 -9.39 14.98 17.34
C GLN A 365 -9.05 14.44 15.94
N ALA A 366 -9.73 14.94 14.91
CA ALA A 366 -9.38 14.60 13.53
C ALA A 366 -7.95 15.01 13.17
N VAL A 367 -7.51 16.24 13.56
CA VAL A 367 -6.14 16.72 13.33
C VAL A 367 -5.11 15.83 14.03
N GLU A 368 -5.38 15.38 15.26
CA GLU A 368 -4.52 14.47 16.03
C GLU A 368 -4.39 13.10 15.33
N ALA A 369 -5.52 12.51 14.93
CA ALA A 369 -5.54 11.23 14.24
C ALA A 369 -4.82 11.28 12.88
N PHE A 370 -5.01 12.36 12.09
CA PHE A 370 -4.24 12.56 10.86
C PHE A 370 -2.76 12.79 11.12
N SER A 371 -2.40 13.48 12.21
CA SER A 371 -0.99 13.64 12.59
C SER A 371 -0.36 12.29 12.91
N ARG A 372 -1.08 11.42 13.64
CA ARG A 372 -0.60 10.07 13.93
C ARG A 372 -0.43 9.23 12.66
N ALA A 373 -1.34 9.34 11.69
CA ALA A 373 -1.19 8.67 10.39
C ALA A 373 0.07 9.13 9.64
N ILE A 374 0.37 10.44 9.67
CA ILE A 374 1.57 11.04 9.05
C ILE A 374 2.86 10.62 9.77
N GLU A 375 2.85 10.50 11.10
CA GLU A 375 4.00 9.99 11.86
C GLU A 375 4.34 8.53 11.49
N LEU A 376 3.31 7.73 11.19
CA LEU A 376 3.46 6.33 10.81
C LEU A 376 3.84 6.15 9.33
N ASP A 377 3.41 7.06 8.47
CA ASP A 377 3.75 7.11 7.05
C ASP A 377 3.81 8.58 6.59
N GLN A 378 5.02 9.12 6.52
CA GLN A 378 5.28 10.51 6.12
C GLN A 378 4.92 10.79 4.66
N ASN A 379 4.86 9.75 3.82
CA ASN A 379 4.52 9.82 2.41
C ASN A 379 3.02 9.69 2.13
N PHE A 380 2.18 9.60 3.18
CA PHE A 380 0.74 9.42 3.05
C PHE A 380 0.04 10.73 2.64
N ALA A 381 0.09 11.05 1.34
CA ALA A 381 -0.43 12.29 0.78
C ALA A 381 -1.88 12.59 1.18
N LEU A 382 -2.75 11.56 1.22
CA LEU A 382 -4.16 11.71 1.58
C LEU A 382 -4.33 12.14 3.05
N ALA A 383 -3.49 11.64 3.97
CA ALA A 383 -3.52 12.04 5.38
C ALA A 383 -3.13 13.53 5.54
N HIS A 384 -2.08 13.97 4.84
CA HIS A 384 -1.70 15.38 4.80
C HIS A 384 -2.84 16.27 4.29
N ALA A 385 -3.49 15.89 3.19
CA ALA A 385 -4.61 16.66 2.63
C ALA A 385 -5.79 16.74 3.61
N HIS A 386 -6.17 15.65 4.24
CA HIS A 386 -7.27 15.62 5.21
C HIS A 386 -6.94 16.37 6.51
N LYS A 387 -5.68 16.36 6.97
CA LYS A 387 -5.22 17.22 8.06
C LYS A 387 -5.43 18.69 7.71
N GLY A 388 -5.01 19.11 6.51
CA GLY A 388 -5.25 20.46 6.01
C GLY A 388 -6.74 20.83 5.98
N ASN A 389 -7.59 19.88 5.59
CA ASN A 389 -9.03 20.06 5.60
C ASN A 389 -9.58 20.37 7.01
N SER A 390 -9.17 19.60 8.01
CA SER A 390 -9.61 19.81 9.40
C SER A 390 -9.00 21.08 10.00
N LEU A 391 -7.76 21.43 9.67
CA LEU A 391 -7.14 22.71 10.05
C LEU A 391 -7.96 23.91 9.54
N THR A 392 -8.49 23.84 8.31
CA THR A 392 -9.40 24.88 7.80
C THR A 392 -10.65 25.02 8.66
N LEU A 393 -11.21 23.89 9.13
CA LEU A 393 -12.45 23.86 9.92
C LEU A 393 -12.27 24.23 11.40
N ILE A 394 -11.02 24.32 11.88
CA ILE A 394 -10.68 24.90 13.18
C ILE A 394 -10.08 26.30 13.08
N GLY A 395 -10.32 27.01 11.95
CA GLY A 395 -9.91 28.40 11.77
C GLY A 395 -8.43 28.62 11.46
N ARG A 396 -7.70 27.60 10.98
CA ARG A 396 -6.26 27.65 10.65
C ARG A 396 -5.97 27.44 9.16
N PRO A 397 -6.59 28.23 8.24
CA PRO A 397 -6.49 28.01 6.79
C PRO A 397 -5.08 28.24 6.22
N ALA A 398 -4.26 29.09 6.84
CA ALA A 398 -2.89 29.33 6.41
C ALA A 398 -2.00 28.09 6.60
N GLU A 399 -2.13 27.40 7.72
CA GLU A 399 -1.43 26.14 7.98
C GLU A 399 -1.97 25.01 7.10
N ALA A 400 -3.30 24.95 6.91
CA ALA A 400 -3.95 23.98 6.03
C ALA A 400 -3.31 23.96 4.65
N ARG A 401 -3.01 25.12 4.08
CA ARG A 401 -2.39 25.24 2.76
C ARG A 401 -1.04 24.51 2.68
N ALA A 402 -0.16 24.67 3.67
CA ALA A 402 1.16 24.05 3.67
C ALA A 402 1.07 22.50 3.60
N PHE A 403 0.14 21.92 4.38
CA PHE A 403 -0.09 20.47 4.37
C PHE A 403 -0.62 19.97 3.02
N VAL A 404 -1.57 20.68 2.42
CA VAL A 404 -2.16 20.23 1.15
C VAL A 404 -1.23 20.46 -0.04
N GLU A 405 -0.44 21.54 -0.05
CA GLU A 405 0.61 21.76 -1.04
C GLU A 405 1.70 20.69 -0.92
N HIS A 406 2.01 20.23 0.31
CA HIS A 406 2.89 19.08 0.51
C HIS A 406 2.29 17.79 -0.06
N ALA A 407 1.03 17.50 0.20
CA ALA A 407 0.32 16.36 -0.39
C ALA A 407 0.36 16.37 -1.94
N LEU A 408 0.20 17.55 -2.56
CA LEU A 408 0.33 17.69 -4.03
C LEU A 408 1.76 17.41 -4.53
N ARG A 409 2.77 17.76 -3.74
CA ARG A 409 4.16 17.43 -4.09
C ARG A 409 4.45 15.95 -3.95
N LEU A 410 3.93 15.29 -2.91
CA LEU A 410 4.09 13.84 -2.69
C LEU A 410 3.40 13.03 -3.79
N SER A 411 2.17 13.39 -4.16
CA SER A 411 1.38 12.61 -5.10
C SER A 411 0.67 13.52 -6.14
N PRO A 412 1.40 14.01 -7.15
CA PRO A 412 0.83 14.93 -8.15
C PRO A 412 -0.18 14.27 -9.09
N GLN A 413 -0.20 12.95 -9.16
CA GLN A 413 -1.14 12.15 -9.94
C GLN A 413 -2.10 11.34 -9.05
N ASP A 414 -2.29 11.79 -7.79
CA ASP A 414 -3.18 11.11 -6.84
C ASP A 414 -4.59 10.97 -7.41
N PRO A 415 -5.24 9.80 -7.26
CA PRO A 415 -6.65 9.65 -7.62
C PRO A 415 -7.57 10.65 -6.90
N SER A 416 -7.14 11.14 -5.75
CA SER A 416 -7.87 12.13 -4.94
C SER A 416 -7.44 13.58 -5.21
N ILE A 417 -6.66 13.86 -6.26
CA ILE A 417 -6.11 15.19 -6.54
C ILE A 417 -7.18 16.27 -6.63
N GLY A 418 -8.37 15.95 -7.13
CA GLY A 418 -9.51 16.85 -7.15
C GLY A 418 -9.99 17.26 -5.75
N ILE A 419 -9.83 16.37 -4.75
CA ILE A 419 -10.10 16.67 -3.34
C ILE A 419 -9.02 17.61 -2.79
N PHE A 420 -7.74 17.40 -3.12
CA PHE A 420 -6.64 18.27 -2.69
C PHE A 420 -6.87 19.70 -3.21
N HIS A 421 -7.19 19.85 -4.49
CA HIS A 421 -7.51 21.13 -5.08
C HIS A 421 -8.74 21.78 -4.43
N TRP A 422 -9.79 21.00 -4.09
CA TRP A 422 -10.95 21.52 -3.39
C TRP A 422 -10.59 22.02 -1.99
N ILE A 423 -9.78 21.29 -1.24
CA ILE A 423 -9.36 21.71 0.11
C ILE A 423 -8.58 23.04 0.03
N LEU A 424 -7.65 23.19 -0.94
CA LEU A 424 -6.94 24.46 -1.17
C LEU A 424 -7.88 25.59 -1.57
N GLY A 425 -8.87 25.29 -2.42
CA GLY A 425 -9.90 26.23 -2.80
C GLY A 425 -10.71 26.71 -1.61
N ARG A 426 -11.16 25.79 -0.73
CA ARG A 426 -11.90 26.14 0.48
C ARG A 426 -11.03 26.88 1.50
N ALA A 427 -9.78 26.47 1.71
CA ALA A 427 -8.85 27.15 2.60
C ALA A 427 -8.59 28.60 2.12
N SER A 428 -8.41 28.79 0.81
CA SER A 428 -8.28 30.14 0.21
C SER A 428 -9.55 30.96 0.37
N PHE A 429 -10.71 30.36 0.16
CA PHE A 429 -12.01 31.00 0.36
C PHE A 429 -12.20 31.45 1.80
N TYR A 430 -11.87 30.59 2.79
CA TYR A 430 -11.99 30.92 4.22
C TYR A 430 -10.96 31.96 4.69
N ALA A 431 -9.85 32.08 3.96
CA ALA A 431 -8.88 33.17 4.16
C ALA A 431 -9.30 34.51 3.47
N GLY A 432 -10.43 34.55 2.74
CA GLY A 432 -10.88 35.69 1.99
C GLY A 432 -10.16 35.91 0.65
N ASP A 433 -9.27 35.03 0.24
CA ASP A 433 -8.55 35.10 -1.04
C ASP A 433 -9.37 34.41 -2.14
N TYR A 434 -10.41 35.11 -2.61
CA TYR A 434 -11.37 34.55 -3.56
C TYR A 434 -10.77 34.28 -4.96
N ASP A 435 -9.79 35.09 -5.42
CA ASP A 435 -9.13 34.83 -6.71
C ASP A 435 -8.34 33.52 -6.69
N ARG A 436 -7.60 33.28 -5.60
CA ARG A 436 -6.89 32.01 -5.42
C ARG A 436 -7.89 30.85 -5.23
N ALA A 437 -8.99 31.07 -4.51
CA ALA A 437 -10.05 30.10 -4.36
C ALA A 437 -10.61 29.66 -5.72
N VAL A 438 -10.95 30.62 -6.60
CA VAL A 438 -11.40 30.34 -7.98
C VAL A 438 -10.39 29.48 -8.74
N SER A 439 -9.09 29.83 -8.67
CA SER A 439 -8.04 29.07 -9.36
C SER A 439 -7.99 27.59 -8.93
N TRP A 440 -8.03 27.32 -7.63
CA TRP A 440 -8.00 25.95 -7.10
C TRP A 440 -9.33 25.20 -7.34
N LEU A 441 -10.47 25.87 -7.17
CA LEU A 441 -11.79 25.27 -7.39
C LEU A 441 -12.00 24.87 -8.86
N HIS A 442 -11.50 25.65 -9.82
CA HIS A 442 -11.48 25.25 -11.22
C HIS A 442 -10.73 23.93 -11.44
N ARG A 443 -9.51 23.79 -10.89
CA ARG A 443 -8.73 22.56 -10.97
C ARG A 443 -9.47 21.39 -10.32
N SER A 444 -10.15 21.64 -9.20
CA SER A 444 -10.96 20.64 -8.52
C SER A 444 -12.13 20.15 -9.39
N VAL A 445 -12.86 21.06 -10.02
CA VAL A 445 -13.99 20.75 -10.91
C VAL A 445 -13.52 19.98 -12.15
N GLN A 446 -12.37 20.35 -12.71
CA GLN A 446 -11.78 19.62 -13.86
C GLN A 446 -11.36 18.21 -13.49
N ALA A 447 -10.72 18.02 -12.32
CA ALA A 447 -10.25 16.71 -11.85
C ALA A 447 -11.39 15.82 -11.36
N ARG A 448 -12.43 16.39 -10.74
CA ARG A 448 -13.58 15.67 -10.17
C ARG A 448 -14.90 16.42 -10.41
N ALA A 449 -15.52 16.11 -11.54
CA ALA A 449 -16.77 16.74 -11.94
C ALA A 449 -18.00 16.37 -11.08
N ASN A 450 -17.90 15.31 -10.25
CA ASN A 450 -19.03 14.75 -9.50
C ASN A 450 -19.18 15.29 -8.06
N LEU A 451 -18.30 16.20 -7.63
CA LEU A 451 -18.40 16.81 -6.31
C LEU A 451 -19.30 18.06 -6.41
N TRP A 452 -20.44 18.04 -5.75
CA TRP A 452 -21.39 19.17 -5.78
C TRP A 452 -20.85 20.42 -5.07
N TYR A 453 -20.17 20.25 -3.96
CA TYR A 453 -19.70 21.34 -3.10
C TYR A 453 -18.59 22.19 -3.73
N ASN A 454 -17.66 21.62 -4.51
CA ASN A 454 -16.59 22.39 -5.14
C ASN A 454 -17.15 23.42 -6.16
N ARG A 455 -18.26 23.08 -6.83
CA ARG A 455 -18.94 23.97 -7.77
C ARG A 455 -19.66 25.09 -7.08
N LEU A 456 -20.32 24.83 -5.95
CA LEU A 456 -21.01 25.88 -5.19
C LEU A 456 -20.03 26.87 -4.58
N TYR A 457 -18.87 26.40 -4.07
CA TYR A 457 -17.81 27.31 -3.63
C TYR A 457 -17.26 28.17 -4.80
N LEU A 458 -17.16 27.61 -6.00
CA LEU A 458 -16.74 28.35 -7.20
C LEU A 458 -17.77 29.42 -7.58
N VAL A 459 -19.06 29.09 -7.56
CA VAL A 459 -20.17 30.04 -7.79
C VAL A 459 -20.08 31.19 -6.81
N SER A 460 -19.99 30.90 -5.51
CA SER A 460 -19.92 31.89 -4.46
C SER A 460 -18.67 32.78 -4.59
N ALA A 461 -17.51 32.19 -4.87
CA ALA A 461 -16.26 32.95 -5.04
C ALA A 461 -16.34 33.94 -6.22
N TYR A 462 -16.93 33.54 -7.37
CA TYR A 462 -17.17 34.42 -8.48
C TYR A 462 -18.08 35.60 -8.12
N ALA A 463 -19.19 35.32 -7.44
CA ALA A 463 -20.14 36.36 -7.04
C ALA A 463 -19.51 37.37 -6.08
N LEU A 464 -18.72 36.89 -5.09
CA LEU A 464 -18.02 37.76 -4.14
C LEU A 464 -16.91 38.60 -4.79
N LEU A 465 -16.35 38.15 -5.91
CA LEU A 465 -15.43 38.95 -6.75
C LEU A 465 -16.13 39.95 -7.69
N GLY A 466 -17.47 40.00 -7.67
CA GLY A 466 -18.25 40.82 -8.60
C GLY A 466 -18.31 40.28 -10.02
N LYS A 467 -17.84 39.07 -10.27
CA LYS A 467 -17.83 38.35 -11.58
C LYS A 467 -19.20 37.69 -11.84
N GLN A 468 -20.27 38.51 -11.94
CA GLN A 468 -21.64 38.02 -11.97
C GLN A 468 -21.97 37.14 -13.17
N ALA A 469 -21.40 37.42 -14.36
CA ALA A 469 -21.62 36.61 -15.55
C ALA A 469 -21.02 35.20 -15.40
N GLU A 470 -19.86 35.09 -14.77
CA GLU A 470 -19.20 33.84 -14.44
C GLU A 470 -19.95 33.05 -13.36
N ALA A 471 -20.41 33.74 -12.31
CA ALA A 471 -21.22 33.17 -11.24
C ALA A 471 -22.52 32.56 -11.79
N ALA A 472 -23.26 33.30 -12.62
CA ALA A 472 -24.50 32.83 -13.25
C ALA A 472 -24.26 31.63 -14.16
N ARG A 473 -23.21 31.65 -14.97
CA ARG A 473 -22.84 30.49 -15.83
C ARG A 473 -22.49 29.25 -15.01
N ALA A 474 -21.68 29.42 -13.95
CA ALA A 474 -21.29 28.34 -13.08
C ALA A 474 -22.50 27.74 -12.32
N LEU A 475 -23.44 28.59 -11.88
CA LEU A 475 -24.69 28.15 -11.23
C LEU A 475 -25.59 27.39 -12.20
N ALA A 476 -25.75 27.87 -13.44
CA ALA A 476 -26.53 27.19 -14.46
C ALA A 476 -25.93 25.82 -14.82
N GLU A 477 -24.59 25.72 -14.88
CA GLU A 477 -23.92 24.44 -15.07
C GLU A 477 -24.10 23.50 -13.88
N PHE A 478 -24.07 24.02 -12.66
CA PHE A 478 -24.34 23.28 -11.43
C PHE A 478 -25.74 22.65 -11.48
N HIS A 479 -26.81 23.43 -11.74
CA HIS A 479 -28.18 22.91 -11.82
C HIS A 479 -28.37 21.87 -12.93
N ARG A 480 -27.71 22.03 -14.07
CA ARG A 480 -27.75 21.03 -15.15
C ARG A 480 -27.10 19.72 -14.74
N ARG A 481 -26.05 19.75 -13.91
CA ARG A 481 -25.31 18.57 -13.48
C ARG A 481 -25.96 17.86 -12.28
N PHE A 482 -26.65 18.62 -11.44
CA PHE A 482 -27.30 18.16 -10.21
C PHE A 482 -28.76 18.64 -10.20
N PRO A 483 -29.62 18.04 -11.04
CA PRO A 483 -31.02 18.50 -11.18
C PRO A 483 -31.91 18.05 -10.02
N ASP A 484 -31.61 16.95 -9.35
CA ASP A 484 -32.41 16.34 -8.30
C ASP A 484 -31.63 16.04 -7.02
N PRO A 485 -32.16 16.43 -5.86
CA PRO A 485 -33.22 17.44 -5.67
C PRO A 485 -32.75 18.83 -6.09
N PRO A 486 -33.66 19.78 -6.41
CA PRO A 486 -33.26 21.14 -6.73
C PRO A 486 -32.56 21.75 -5.52
N TYR A 487 -31.31 22.15 -5.71
CA TYR A 487 -30.54 22.76 -4.62
C TYR A 487 -31.05 24.19 -4.37
N THR A 488 -31.33 24.46 -3.09
CA THR A 488 -31.68 25.78 -2.56
C THR A 488 -30.68 26.19 -1.48
N LEU A 489 -30.68 27.46 -1.10
CA LEU A 489 -29.79 27.93 -0.04
C LEU A 489 -30.10 27.25 1.30
N ALA A 490 -31.37 26.96 1.58
CA ALA A 490 -31.80 26.18 2.76
C ALA A 490 -31.18 24.78 2.78
N ILE A 491 -31.20 24.07 1.65
CA ILE A 491 -30.58 22.75 1.51
C ILE A 491 -29.07 22.83 1.71
N VAL A 492 -28.40 23.83 1.09
CA VAL A 492 -26.96 24.04 1.23
C VAL A 492 -26.58 24.35 2.68
N ARG A 493 -27.36 25.18 3.38
CA ARG A 493 -27.16 25.48 4.82
C ARG A 493 -27.26 24.20 5.67
N THR A 494 -28.27 23.39 5.43
CA THR A 494 -28.45 22.10 6.12
C THR A 494 -27.26 21.17 5.86
N GLN A 495 -26.82 21.09 4.63
CA GLN A 495 -25.69 20.24 4.23
C GLN A 495 -24.35 20.72 4.80
N GLU A 496 -24.05 22.02 4.80
CA GLU A 496 -22.83 22.57 5.43
C GLU A 496 -22.91 22.49 6.97
N GLY A 497 -24.11 22.59 7.56
CA GLY A 497 -24.33 22.41 8.99
C GLY A 497 -24.01 20.99 9.51
N ALA A 498 -23.97 20.00 8.65
CA ALA A 498 -23.53 18.65 9.02
C ALA A 498 -21.99 18.50 9.20
N ASN A 499 -21.21 19.57 8.98
CA ASN A 499 -19.82 19.70 9.44
C ASN A 499 -19.77 20.83 10.49
N PRO A 500 -20.23 20.62 11.71
CA PRO A 500 -20.34 21.68 12.71
C PRO A 500 -18.95 22.25 13.02
N SER A 501 -18.91 23.55 13.22
CA SER A 501 -17.74 24.24 13.77
C SER A 501 -18.25 25.33 14.70
N THR A 502 -17.57 25.53 15.80
CA THR A 502 -17.83 26.60 16.76
C THR A 502 -16.87 27.78 16.58
N GLU A 503 -15.91 27.65 15.66
CA GLU A 503 -14.89 28.66 15.42
C GLU A 503 -15.49 29.91 14.74
N PRO A 504 -15.38 31.10 15.34
CA PRO A 504 -15.99 32.33 14.81
C PRO A 504 -15.55 32.65 13.36
N THR A 505 -14.27 32.45 13.05
CA THR A 505 -13.73 32.69 11.71
C THR A 505 -14.32 31.74 10.65
N VAL A 506 -14.57 30.51 11.02
CA VAL A 506 -15.21 29.48 10.16
C VAL A 506 -16.67 29.82 9.93
N LEU A 507 -17.39 30.25 10.99
CA LEU A 507 -18.78 30.67 10.88
C LEU A 507 -18.92 31.91 9.98
N ALA A 508 -18.05 32.89 10.16
CA ALA A 508 -18.03 34.09 9.30
C ALA A 508 -17.75 33.75 7.82
N ALA A 509 -16.82 32.83 7.55
CA ALA A 509 -16.51 32.36 6.19
C ALA A 509 -17.69 31.62 5.56
N ARG A 510 -18.46 30.86 6.35
CA ARG A 510 -19.69 30.19 5.88
C ARG A 510 -20.77 31.19 5.54
N GLU A 511 -20.98 32.22 6.36
CA GLU A 511 -21.93 33.26 6.00
C GLU A 511 -21.56 33.98 4.71
N LYS A 512 -20.26 34.25 4.47
CA LYS A 512 -19.77 34.75 3.17
C LYS A 512 -20.04 33.77 2.02
N PHE A 513 -19.92 32.48 2.25
CA PHE A 513 -20.26 31.48 1.25
C PHE A 513 -21.75 31.53 0.88
N TYR A 514 -22.65 31.65 1.84
CA TYR A 514 -24.08 31.77 1.59
C TYR A 514 -24.44 33.08 0.93
N GLU A 515 -23.82 34.20 1.36
CA GLU A 515 -23.96 35.51 0.73
C GLU A 515 -23.59 35.47 -0.76
N GLY A 516 -22.46 34.84 -1.10
CA GLY A 516 -22.02 34.71 -2.49
C GLY A 516 -22.98 33.83 -3.32
N LEU A 517 -23.56 32.78 -2.76
CA LEU A 517 -24.57 31.94 -3.44
C LEU A 517 -25.87 32.75 -3.69
N ALA A 518 -26.33 33.51 -2.71
CA ALA A 518 -27.49 34.39 -2.87
C ALA A 518 -27.27 35.47 -3.94
N LEU A 519 -26.08 36.09 -3.94
CA LEU A 519 -25.67 37.07 -4.97
C LEU A 519 -25.62 36.44 -6.38
N ALA A 520 -25.29 35.17 -6.50
CA ALA A 520 -25.30 34.42 -7.76
C ALA A 520 -26.68 34.03 -8.24
N GLY A 521 -27.72 34.19 -7.40
CA GLY A 521 -29.12 33.91 -7.72
C GLY A 521 -29.58 32.48 -7.33
N LEU A 522 -28.88 31.80 -6.40
CA LEU A 522 -29.39 30.55 -5.84
C LEU A 522 -30.68 30.84 -5.03
N ALA A 523 -31.78 30.12 -5.29
CA ALA A 523 -33.05 30.31 -4.63
C ALA A 523 -32.94 30.06 -3.10
N GLU A 524 -33.68 30.81 -2.29
CA GLU A 524 -33.67 30.69 -0.83
C GLU A 524 -34.30 29.37 -0.38
N ASN A 525 -35.48 29.01 -0.96
CA ASN A 525 -36.25 27.79 -0.67
C ASN A 525 -36.61 27.03 -1.95
#